data_d0f79344ee0fdf94ead63278a8a1bd9a
#
_entry.id   d0f79344ee0fdf94ead63278a8a1bd9a
#
_cell.length_a   1.000
_cell.length_b   1.000
_cell.length_c   1.000
_cell.angle_alpha   90.00
_cell.angle_beta   90.00
_cell.angle_gamma   90.00
#
_symmetry.space_group_name_H-M   'P 1'
#
loop_
_entity.id
_entity.type
_entity.pdbx_description
1 polymer ?
#
loop_
_entity_poly.entity_id
_entity_poly.type
_entity_poly.pdbx_seq_one_letter_code
_entity_poly.pdbx_strand_id
1 'polypeptide(L)'
;MFPAQALAETLKAQGWDIAMMTDARGRKHAGNIPADPIIEVKAASISPRRPVAAISGTFKLFKGVMHARRFIKEWKPDVVVGFGGYPAFPAMRAAQEAGIPTLIHEQNAVLGRVNRVFAAKAKYVASGFSDLGKLPGAANHIVTGNPMRAQIIGAVPKKYAAPKKDINILIVGGSLGAKIISETMPTALALLPATMRKKLNVVQQTRPEYHKSAKAVYKGAGITALCETFFSDIETHLASAHLVIGRAGAGSVSEIAVMGKPSLLVPLAIAMDDHQTANALSLARHNAADILPESEFTPERVKTTLEARLNDSNWLKTAATAARGQGRPNAAADLAELVISAVK
;
A
#
# COMPACT_ATOMS: atom_id res chain seq x y z
N MET A 1 -3.86 -6.12 5.23
CA MET A 1 -4.63 -7.37 4.95
C MET A 1 -4.23 -7.98 3.60
N PHE A 2 -4.27 -7.26 2.46
CA PHE A 2 -3.95 -7.84 1.12
C PHE A 2 -2.61 -8.59 1.03
N PRO A 3 -1.48 -8.09 1.57
CA PRO A 3 -0.23 -8.86 1.54
C PRO A 3 -0.30 -10.19 2.30
N ALA A 4 -1.01 -10.20 3.44
CA ALA A 4 -1.19 -11.43 4.23
C ALA A 4 -2.12 -12.43 3.51
N GLN A 5 -3.14 -11.93 2.82
CA GLN A 5 -4.03 -12.76 2.01
C GLN A 5 -3.27 -13.40 0.84
N ALA A 6 -2.54 -12.61 0.07
CA ALA A 6 -1.79 -13.12 -1.09
C ALA A 6 -0.72 -14.15 -0.67
N LEU A 7 -0.04 -13.95 0.46
CA LEU A 7 0.87 -14.97 1.01
C LEU A 7 0.13 -16.23 1.43
N ALA A 8 -1.00 -16.09 2.15
CA ALA A 8 -1.79 -17.24 2.61
C ALA A 8 -2.33 -18.07 1.45
N GLU A 9 -2.84 -17.41 0.39
CA GLU A 9 -3.28 -18.07 -0.84
C GLU A 9 -2.14 -18.85 -1.50
N THR A 10 -0.95 -18.24 -1.60
CA THR A 10 0.23 -18.87 -2.21
C THR A 10 0.71 -20.09 -1.41
N LEU A 11 0.80 -19.98 -0.09
CA LEU A 11 1.23 -21.09 0.78
C LEU A 11 0.18 -22.20 0.84
N LYS A 12 -1.13 -21.85 0.88
CA LYS A 12 -2.21 -22.85 0.88
C LYS A 12 -2.23 -23.66 -0.41
N ALA A 13 -1.97 -23.03 -1.55
CA ALA A 13 -1.83 -23.73 -2.85
C ALA A 13 -0.65 -24.71 -2.87
N GLN A 14 0.34 -24.53 -1.99
CA GLN A 14 1.49 -25.43 -1.81
C GLN A 14 1.29 -26.48 -0.69
N GLY A 15 0.07 -26.58 -0.13
CA GLY A 15 -0.29 -27.59 0.87
C GLY A 15 -0.01 -27.19 2.32
N TRP A 16 0.31 -25.92 2.60
CA TRP A 16 0.52 -25.46 3.98
C TRP A 16 -0.80 -25.22 4.71
N ASP A 17 -0.82 -25.55 6.00
CA ASP A 17 -1.89 -25.14 6.90
C ASP A 17 -1.64 -23.74 7.44
N ILE A 18 -2.66 -22.89 7.36
CA ILE A 18 -2.56 -21.47 7.68
C ILE A 18 -3.50 -21.16 8.84
N ALA A 19 -2.94 -20.61 9.91
CA ALA A 19 -3.70 -19.95 10.97
C ALA A 19 -3.44 -18.44 10.95
N MET A 20 -4.42 -17.64 11.36
CA MET A 20 -4.30 -16.20 11.41
C MET A 20 -4.64 -15.65 12.79
N MET A 21 -3.79 -14.76 13.32
CA MET A 21 -4.09 -13.95 14.50
C MET A 21 -4.28 -12.49 14.11
N THR A 22 -5.38 -11.87 14.53
CA THR A 22 -5.67 -10.47 14.24
C THR A 22 -6.56 -9.85 15.33
N ASP A 23 -6.76 -8.53 15.30
CA ASP A 23 -7.73 -7.85 16.18
C ASP A 23 -9.15 -7.87 15.59
N ALA A 24 -10.14 -7.35 16.34
CA ALA A 24 -11.53 -7.27 15.90
C ALA A 24 -11.72 -6.49 14.58
N ARG A 25 -10.84 -5.51 14.29
CA ARG A 25 -10.88 -4.75 13.03
C ARG A 25 -10.39 -5.61 11.88
N GLY A 26 -9.26 -6.29 12.07
CA GLY A 26 -8.71 -7.21 11.08
C GLY A 26 -9.65 -8.39 10.81
N ARG A 27 -10.33 -8.91 11.84
CA ARG A 27 -11.33 -9.99 11.71
C ARG A 27 -12.44 -9.65 10.72
N LYS A 28 -12.93 -8.40 10.72
CA LYS A 28 -13.96 -7.95 9.76
C LYS A 28 -13.51 -8.01 8.30
N HIS A 29 -12.22 -7.95 8.03
CA HIS A 29 -11.64 -7.97 6.69
C HIS A 29 -10.91 -9.27 6.35
N ALA A 30 -11.02 -10.29 7.21
CA ALA A 30 -10.32 -11.56 7.06
C ALA A 30 -11.13 -12.63 6.27
N GLY A 31 -12.37 -12.34 5.88
CA GLY A 31 -13.29 -13.33 5.31
C GLY A 31 -12.82 -14.04 4.03
N ASN A 32 -11.90 -13.43 3.28
CA ASN A 32 -11.35 -14.03 2.06
C ASN A 32 -9.94 -14.63 2.26
N ILE A 33 -9.40 -14.62 3.50
CA ILE A 33 -8.08 -15.20 3.76
C ILE A 33 -8.26 -16.69 4.02
N PRO A 34 -7.56 -17.58 3.27
CA PRO A 34 -7.66 -19.02 3.44
C PRO A 34 -6.88 -19.49 4.67
N ALA A 35 -7.32 -19.05 5.85
CA ALA A 35 -6.74 -19.38 7.15
C ALA A 35 -7.79 -20.01 8.05
N ASP A 36 -7.44 -21.14 8.67
CA ASP A 36 -8.23 -21.83 9.67
C ASP A 36 -7.30 -22.43 10.73
N PRO A 37 -7.43 -22.02 12.00
CA PRO A 37 -8.40 -21.05 12.54
C PRO A 37 -7.98 -19.57 12.35
N ILE A 38 -8.97 -18.67 12.39
CA ILE A 38 -8.75 -17.24 12.55
C ILE A 38 -9.03 -16.82 13.98
N ILE A 39 -7.99 -16.44 14.70
CA ILE A 39 -8.00 -16.13 16.13
C ILE A 39 -8.06 -14.61 16.35
N GLU A 40 -9.04 -14.15 17.12
CA GLU A 40 -9.08 -12.77 17.56
C GLU A 40 -8.26 -12.58 18.84
N VAL A 41 -7.27 -11.69 18.78
CA VAL A 41 -6.45 -11.32 19.92
C VAL A 41 -6.71 -9.88 20.36
N LYS A 42 -6.68 -9.65 21.67
CA LYS A 42 -6.75 -8.30 22.20
C LYS A 42 -5.42 -7.60 21.95
N ALA A 43 -5.43 -6.64 21.06
CA ALA A 43 -4.29 -5.76 20.77
C ALA A 43 -4.70 -4.32 21.05
N ALA A 44 -3.79 -3.53 21.59
CA ALA A 44 -4.03 -2.11 21.84
C ALA A 44 -2.81 -1.29 21.45
N SER A 45 -3.08 -0.10 20.90
CA SER A 45 -2.07 0.93 20.71
C SER A 45 -1.69 1.51 22.06
N ILE A 46 -0.41 1.43 22.43
CA ILE A 46 0.11 2.11 23.60
C ILE A 46 0.53 3.51 23.18
N SER A 47 -0.22 4.53 23.62
CA SER A 47 0.10 5.94 23.37
C SER A 47 0.67 6.58 24.65
N PRO A 48 1.93 7.06 24.67
CA PRO A 48 2.51 7.76 25.80
C PRO A 48 1.75 9.03 26.21
N ARG A 49 0.97 9.61 25.27
CA ARG A 49 0.19 10.84 25.49
C ARG A 49 -1.08 10.64 26.32
N ARG A 50 -1.44 9.39 26.68
CA ARG A 50 -2.63 9.05 27.47
C ARG A 50 -2.29 7.98 28.50
N PRO A 51 -1.78 8.35 29.69
CA PRO A 51 -1.22 7.41 30.67
C PRO A 51 -2.24 6.36 31.14
N VAL A 52 -3.49 6.70 31.39
CA VAL A 52 -4.54 5.75 31.80
C VAL A 52 -4.86 4.77 30.67
N ALA A 53 -4.92 5.23 29.42
CA ALA A 53 -5.11 4.38 28.26
C ALA A 53 -3.88 3.49 28.00
N ALA A 54 -2.68 3.93 28.36
CA ALA A 54 -1.45 3.16 28.27
C ALA A 54 -1.48 1.95 29.22
N ILE A 55 -1.88 2.13 30.48
CA ILE A 55 -2.00 1.03 31.47
C ILE A 55 -3.02 -0.02 30.98
N SER A 56 -4.21 0.42 30.56
CA SER A 56 -5.23 -0.51 30.04
C SER A 56 -4.76 -1.20 28.74
N GLY A 57 -4.00 -0.48 27.90
CA GLY A 57 -3.39 -0.99 26.68
C GLY A 57 -2.34 -2.07 26.96
N THR A 58 -1.48 -1.87 27.95
CA THR A 58 -0.47 -2.83 28.39
C THR A 58 -1.12 -4.12 28.90
N PHE A 59 -2.19 -4.00 29.71
CA PHE A 59 -2.92 -5.17 30.21
C PHE A 59 -3.63 -5.96 29.09
N LYS A 60 -4.21 -5.26 28.12
CA LYS A 60 -4.79 -5.89 26.93
C LYS A 60 -3.73 -6.61 26.10
N LEU A 61 -2.57 -5.98 25.91
CA LEU A 61 -1.45 -6.57 25.19
C LEU A 61 -0.92 -7.83 25.91
N PHE A 62 -0.76 -7.76 27.23
CA PHE A 62 -0.36 -8.92 28.04
C PHE A 62 -1.34 -10.09 27.87
N LYS A 63 -2.66 -9.85 28.00
CA LYS A 63 -3.69 -10.88 27.75
C LYS A 63 -3.59 -11.45 26.33
N GLY A 64 -3.33 -10.59 25.34
CA GLY A 64 -3.11 -11.00 23.95
C GLY A 64 -1.92 -11.94 23.79
N VAL A 65 -0.78 -11.62 24.44
CA VAL A 65 0.42 -12.49 24.44
C VAL A 65 0.16 -13.82 25.11
N MET A 66 -0.54 -13.83 26.26
CA MET A 66 -0.89 -15.11 26.94
C MET A 66 -1.80 -15.99 26.08
N HIS A 67 -2.77 -15.38 25.38
CA HIS A 67 -3.62 -16.10 24.43
C HIS A 67 -2.80 -16.66 23.25
N ALA A 68 -1.90 -15.83 22.67
CA ALA A 68 -1.02 -16.28 21.59
C ALA A 68 -0.08 -17.41 22.03
N ARG A 69 0.50 -17.37 23.24
CA ARG A 69 1.34 -18.43 23.79
C ARG A 69 0.59 -19.76 23.89
N ARG A 70 -0.66 -19.71 24.41
CA ARG A 70 -1.50 -20.91 24.52
C ARG A 70 -1.77 -21.51 23.14
N PHE A 71 -2.20 -20.68 22.19
CA PHE A 71 -2.48 -21.13 20.83
C PHE A 71 -1.24 -21.72 20.14
N ILE A 72 -0.08 -21.05 20.23
CA ILE A 72 1.18 -21.53 19.64
C ILE A 72 1.60 -22.87 20.24
N LYS A 73 1.41 -23.08 21.54
CA LYS A 73 1.70 -24.35 22.20
C LYS A 73 0.78 -25.49 21.72
N GLU A 74 -0.48 -25.20 21.45
CA GLU A 74 -1.49 -26.16 20.98
C GLU A 74 -1.33 -26.43 19.47
N TRP A 75 -1.18 -25.39 18.66
CA TRP A 75 -1.15 -25.50 17.19
C TRP A 75 0.24 -25.83 16.62
N LYS A 76 1.32 -25.47 17.33
CA LYS A 76 2.74 -25.75 17.00
C LYS A 76 3.13 -25.32 15.59
N PRO A 77 3.05 -24.02 15.26
CA PRO A 77 3.43 -23.54 13.93
C PRO A 77 4.93 -23.73 13.69
N ASP A 78 5.31 -24.08 12.46
CA ASP A 78 6.71 -24.18 12.05
C ASP A 78 7.35 -22.78 11.88
N VAL A 79 6.54 -21.77 11.57
CA VAL A 79 6.99 -20.40 11.33
C VAL A 79 5.86 -19.41 11.63
N VAL A 80 6.23 -18.19 12.06
CA VAL A 80 5.27 -17.10 12.26
C VAL A 80 5.68 -15.88 11.45
N VAL A 81 4.74 -15.35 10.65
CA VAL A 81 4.96 -14.16 9.80
C VAL A 81 4.19 -12.96 10.34
N GLY A 82 4.90 -11.90 10.71
CA GLY A 82 4.34 -10.65 11.19
C GLY A 82 4.22 -9.60 10.07
N PHE A 83 3.00 -9.11 9.81
CA PHE A 83 2.74 -8.04 8.84
C PHE A 83 2.69 -6.64 9.47
N GLY A 84 3.19 -6.51 10.69
CA GLY A 84 3.19 -5.24 11.41
C GLY A 84 1.86 -4.85 12.05
N GLY A 85 1.83 -3.64 12.57
CA GLY A 85 0.70 -3.17 13.37
C GLY A 85 0.60 -3.83 14.75
N TYR A 86 -0.20 -3.26 15.64
CA TYR A 86 -0.37 -3.78 17.00
C TYR A 86 -0.94 -5.22 17.08
N PRO A 87 -1.80 -5.68 16.14
CA PRO A 87 -2.28 -7.06 16.14
C PRO A 87 -1.19 -8.12 15.96
N ALA A 88 -0.08 -7.79 15.29
CA ALA A 88 1.02 -8.73 15.09
C ALA A 88 1.86 -8.95 16.38
N PHE A 89 1.85 -7.99 17.31
CA PHE A 89 2.72 -8.04 18.50
C PHE A 89 2.53 -9.32 19.35
N PRO A 90 1.30 -9.76 19.73
CA PRO A 90 1.11 -10.94 20.53
C PRO A 90 1.70 -12.22 19.92
N ALA A 91 1.42 -12.46 18.65
CA ALA A 91 1.91 -13.64 17.93
C ALA A 91 3.44 -13.63 17.78
N MET A 92 4.02 -12.51 17.35
CA MET A 92 5.46 -12.36 17.20
C MET A 92 6.21 -12.54 18.52
N ARG A 93 5.68 -11.94 19.61
CA ARG A 93 6.29 -12.09 20.95
C ARG A 93 6.25 -13.53 21.43
N ALA A 94 5.11 -14.17 21.33
CA ALA A 94 4.93 -15.56 21.77
C ALA A 94 5.80 -16.54 20.94
N ALA A 95 5.90 -16.32 19.62
CA ALA A 95 6.73 -17.15 18.75
C ALA A 95 8.22 -17.03 19.08
N GLN A 96 8.74 -15.81 19.22
CA GLN A 96 10.16 -15.60 19.58
C GLN A 96 10.51 -16.17 20.97
N GLU A 97 9.60 -16.12 21.94
CA GLU A 97 9.79 -16.73 23.25
C GLU A 97 9.77 -18.25 23.20
N ALA A 98 9.01 -18.83 22.27
CA ALA A 98 8.95 -20.28 22.06
C ALA A 98 10.08 -20.80 21.16
N GLY A 99 10.98 -19.94 20.68
CA GLY A 99 12.06 -20.33 19.77
C GLY A 99 11.61 -20.66 18.34
N ILE A 100 10.37 -20.30 17.96
CA ILE A 100 9.84 -20.54 16.63
C ILE A 100 10.41 -19.50 15.66
N PRO A 101 10.87 -19.91 14.48
CA PRO A 101 11.32 -18.96 13.44
C PRO A 101 10.28 -17.89 13.14
N THR A 102 10.70 -16.63 13.13
CA THR A 102 9.81 -15.51 12.81
C THR A 102 10.31 -14.75 11.58
N LEU A 103 9.36 -14.35 10.73
CA LEU A 103 9.60 -13.40 9.65
C LEU A 103 8.78 -12.15 9.89
N ILE A 104 9.30 -11.04 9.39
CA ILE A 104 8.57 -9.78 9.31
C ILE A 104 8.41 -9.43 7.84
N HIS A 105 7.20 -9.04 7.42
CA HIS A 105 7.01 -8.36 6.15
C HIS A 105 6.61 -6.90 6.42
N GLU A 106 7.47 -5.97 5.99
CA GLU A 106 7.18 -4.53 6.06
C GLU A 106 6.74 -4.02 4.69
N GLN A 107 5.54 -3.45 4.66
CA GLN A 107 4.95 -2.96 3.42
C GLN A 107 5.48 -1.57 3.03
N ASN A 108 5.84 -0.74 4.01
CA ASN A 108 6.30 0.62 3.79
C ASN A 108 7.83 0.69 3.66
N ALA A 109 8.32 1.78 3.07
CA ALA A 109 9.75 2.07 3.00
C ALA A 109 10.36 2.53 4.35
N VAL A 110 9.59 2.49 5.44
CA VAL A 110 10.06 2.74 6.81
C VAL A 110 9.54 1.63 7.72
N LEU A 111 10.45 0.96 8.40
CA LEU A 111 10.09 -0.15 9.31
C LEU A 111 9.19 0.36 10.44
N GLY A 112 8.00 -0.23 10.54
CA GLY A 112 6.98 0.15 11.51
C GLY A 112 7.40 -0.14 12.95
N ARG A 113 6.83 0.58 13.92
CA ARG A 113 7.23 0.51 15.35
C ARG A 113 7.17 -0.90 15.94
N VAL A 114 6.14 -1.68 15.62
CA VAL A 114 6.02 -3.06 16.10
C VAL A 114 7.09 -3.95 15.43
N ASN A 115 7.28 -3.80 14.13
CA ASN A 115 8.28 -4.57 13.39
C ASN A 115 9.70 -4.30 13.91
N ARG A 116 10.02 -3.04 14.28
CA ARG A 116 11.33 -2.70 14.91
C ARG A 116 11.63 -3.46 16.19
N VAL A 117 10.61 -3.76 17.01
CA VAL A 117 10.79 -4.52 18.27
C VAL A 117 11.29 -5.93 17.99
N PHE A 118 10.85 -6.54 16.91
CA PHE A 118 11.13 -7.95 16.61
C PHE A 118 12.20 -8.17 15.55
N ALA A 119 12.57 -7.11 14.79
CA ALA A 119 13.43 -7.22 13.61
C ALA A 119 14.80 -7.84 13.89
N ALA A 120 15.46 -7.48 15.00
CA ALA A 120 16.78 -8.00 15.34
C ALA A 120 16.80 -9.52 15.67
N LYS A 121 15.66 -10.09 16.04
CA LYS A 121 15.51 -11.52 16.37
C LYS A 121 14.72 -12.29 15.29
N ALA A 122 14.21 -11.62 14.28
CA ALA A 122 13.54 -12.28 13.17
C ALA A 122 14.59 -12.98 12.28
N LYS A 123 14.26 -14.18 11.78
CA LYS A 123 15.12 -14.90 10.85
C LYS A 123 15.32 -14.08 9.57
N TYR A 124 14.22 -13.40 9.12
CA TYR A 124 14.24 -12.48 7.99
C TYR A 124 13.33 -11.28 8.22
N VAL A 125 13.73 -10.14 7.67
CA VAL A 125 12.89 -8.96 7.48
C VAL A 125 12.68 -8.77 5.98
N ALA A 126 11.56 -9.25 5.47
CA ALA A 126 11.13 -9.00 4.10
C ALA A 126 10.55 -7.60 3.97
N SER A 127 10.80 -6.92 2.86
CA SER A 127 10.26 -5.58 2.61
C SER A 127 9.66 -5.38 1.24
N GLY A 128 8.71 -4.45 1.16
CA GLY A 128 8.09 -4.01 -0.08
C GLY A 128 9.00 -3.15 -0.96
N PHE A 129 10.01 -2.50 -0.35
CA PHE A 129 10.90 -1.54 -1.01
C PHE A 129 12.35 -1.83 -0.68
N SER A 130 13.27 -1.48 -1.60
CA SER A 130 14.72 -1.68 -1.45
C SER A 130 15.30 -0.85 -0.31
N ASP A 131 14.88 0.42 -0.22
CA ASP A 131 15.32 1.34 0.82
C ASP A 131 14.38 1.23 2.02
N LEU A 132 14.75 0.43 3.01
CA LEU A 132 13.99 0.28 4.25
C LEU A 132 14.61 1.11 5.38
N GLY A 133 14.00 2.26 5.66
CA GLY A 133 14.42 3.12 6.77
C GLY A 133 14.16 2.51 8.15
N LYS A 134 14.98 2.88 9.14
CA LYS A 134 14.89 2.45 10.54
C LYS A 134 15.07 0.92 10.73
N LEU A 135 15.78 0.28 9.84
CA LEU A 135 16.14 -1.12 9.97
C LEU A 135 17.30 -1.28 10.99
N PRO A 136 17.19 -2.17 11.98
CA PRO A 136 18.32 -2.49 12.86
C PRO A 136 19.46 -3.16 12.09
N GLY A 137 20.71 -2.79 12.39
CA GLY A 137 21.88 -3.31 11.68
C GLY A 137 22.08 -4.83 11.77
N ALA A 138 21.52 -5.47 12.80
CA ALA A 138 21.56 -6.92 12.97
C ALA A 138 20.44 -7.68 12.21
N ALA A 139 19.54 -6.97 11.52
CA ALA A 139 18.42 -7.59 10.83
C ALA A 139 18.86 -8.17 9.46
N ASN A 140 18.46 -9.41 9.18
CA ASN A 140 18.66 -10.03 7.87
C ASN A 140 17.55 -9.55 6.92
N HIS A 141 17.86 -8.57 6.08
CA HIS A 141 16.92 -7.86 5.20
C HIS A 141 16.89 -8.47 3.79
N ILE A 142 15.70 -8.75 3.28
CA ILE A 142 15.47 -9.26 1.93
C ILE A 142 14.32 -8.48 1.28
N VAL A 143 14.51 -8.03 0.06
CA VAL A 143 13.51 -7.30 -0.71
C VAL A 143 12.67 -8.29 -1.53
N THR A 144 11.46 -8.59 -1.08
CA THR A 144 10.50 -9.44 -1.82
C THR A 144 9.50 -8.63 -2.63
N GLY A 145 9.33 -7.35 -2.32
CA GLY A 145 8.21 -6.57 -2.81
C GLY A 145 6.96 -6.72 -1.94
N ASN A 146 5.91 -6.00 -2.28
CA ASN A 146 4.62 -6.09 -1.62
C ASN A 146 3.73 -7.12 -2.34
N PRO A 147 3.32 -8.22 -1.70
CA PRO A 147 2.33 -9.14 -2.25
C PRO A 147 1.03 -8.41 -2.63
N MET A 148 0.55 -8.65 -3.83
CA MET A 148 -0.62 -8.00 -4.41
C MET A 148 -1.69 -9.01 -4.77
N ARG A 149 -2.92 -8.52 -4.94
CA ARG A 149 -4.06 -9.32 -5.39
C ARG A 149 -3.82 -9.87 -6.80
N ALA A 150 -4.28 -11.08 -7.07
CA ALA A 150 -4.13 -11.74 -8.37
C ALA A 150 -4.72 -10.91 -9.52
N GLN A 151 -5.84 -10.19 -9.28
CA GLN A 151 -6.48 -9.31 -10.26
C GLN A 151 -5.54 -8.18 -10.73
N ILE A 152 -4.77 -7.59 -9.81
CA ILE A 152 -3.77 -6.57 -10.16
C ILE A 152 -2.69 -7.18 -11.06
N ILE A 153 -2.15 -8.34 -10.69
CA ILE A 153 -1.10 -9.01 -11.48
C ILE A 153 -1.63 -9.43 -12.85
N GLY A 154 -2.85 -9.99 -12.92
CA GLY A 154 -3.47 -10.41 -14.18
C GLY A 154 -3.79 -9.25 -15.13
N ALA A 155 -3.96 -8.02 -14.62
CA ALA A 155 -4.24 -6.84 -15.42
C ALA A 155 -2.97 -6.07 -15.88
N VAL A 156 -1.76 -6.53 -15.51
CA VAL A 156 -0.50 -5.84 -15.87
C VAL A 156 -0.35 -5.77 -17.39
N PRO A 157 -0.31 -4.58 -17.99
CA PRO A 157 -0.21 -4.44 -19.43
C PRO A 157 1.18 -4.89 -19.91
N LYS A 158 1.26 -5.55 -21.06
CA LYS A 158 2.55 -5.98 -21.65
C LYS A 158 3.49 -4.80 -21.87
N LYS A 159 2.95 -3.65 -22.27
CA LYS A 159 3.70 -2.43 -22.60
C LYS A 159 2.89 -1.19 -22.25
N TYR A 160 3.57 -0.14 -21.77
CA TYR A 160 2.97 1.17 -21.63
C TYR A 160 2.79 1.80 -23.01
N ALA A 161 1.59 2.33 -23.29
CA ALA A 161 1.30 3.12 -24.48
C ALA A 161 1.12 4.58 -24.07
N ALA A 162 1.95 5.48 -24.59
CA ALA A 162 1.75 6.91 -24.38
C ALA A 162 0.46 7.39 -25.09
N PRO A 163 -0.22 8.43 -24.57
CA PRO A 163 -1.45 8.93 -25.16
C PRO A 163 -1.21 9.45 -26.57
N LYS A 164 -2.11 9.11 -27.50
CA LYS A 164 -2.09 9.62 -28.89
C LYS A 164 -3.12 10.73 -29.10
N LYS A 165 -4.38 10.48 -28.74
CA LYS A 165 -5.51 11.39 -28.87
C LYS A 165 -6.09 11.69 -27.49
N ASP A 166 -6.52 10.65 -26.80
CA ASP A 166 -7.18 10.77 -25.52
C ASP A 166 -6.18 10.48 -24.38
N ILE A 167 -6.31 11.18 -23.27
CA ILE A 167 -5.43 11.10 -22.11
C ILE A 167 -6.24 10.56 -20.93
N ASN A 168 -5.97 9.33 -20.53
CA ASN A 168 -6.62 8.69 -19.39
C ASN A 168 -5.87 9.01 -18.09
N ILE A 169 -6.52 9.66 -17.16
CA ILE A 169 -5.98 9.99 -15.85
C ILE A 169 -6.77 9.25 -14.78
N LEU A 170 -6.06 8.46 -13.96
CA LEU A 170 -6.63 7.83 -12.78
C LEU A 170 -6.25 8.62 -11.54
N ILE A 171 -7.24 9.00 -10.73
CA ILE A 171 -7.07 9.76 -9.50
C ILE A 171 -7.61 8.95 -8.32
N VAL A 172 -6.73 8.57 -7.37
CA VAL A 172 -7.07 7.70 -6.24
C VAL A 172 -6.62 8.30 -4.90
N GLY A 173 -7.53 8.32 -3.94
CA GLY A 173 -7.28 8.84 -2.59
C GLY A 173 -6.81 7.78 -1.57
N GLY A 174 -6.71 6.51 -1.97
CA GLY A 174 -6.51 5.38 -1.06
C GLY A 174 -7.83 4.88 -0.46
N SER A 175 -7.77 3.91 0.48
CA SER A 175 -8.93 3.16 0.97
C SER A 175 -10.09 4.01 1.55
N LEU A 176 -9.79 5.18 2.11
CA LEU A 176 -10.79 6.08 2.69
C LEU A 176 -11.08 7.32 1.83
N GLY A 177 -10.45 7.41 0.65
CA GLY A 177 -10.44 8.63 -0.13
C GLY A 177 -9.61 9.76 0.54
N ALA A 178 -9.11 10.70 -0.25
CA ALA A 178 -8.32 11.84 0.24
C ALA A 178 -9.11 13.14 0.03
N LYS A 179 -9.41 13.85 1.12
CA LYS A 179 -10.14 15.13 1.07
C LYS A 179 -9.47 16.09 0.08
N ILE A 180 -8.19 16.38 0.28
CA ILE A 180 -7.44 17.33 -0.53
C ILE A 180 -7.42 16.97 -2.02
N ILE A 181 -7.31 15.68 -2.36
CA ILE A 181 -7.34 15.22 -3.75
C ILE A 181 -8.75 15.38 -4.33
N SER A 182 -9.79 15.02 -3.56
CA SER A 182 -11.18 15.14 -4.00
C SER A 182 -11.60 16.59 -4.26
N GLU A 183 -11.06 17.52 -3.47
CA GLU A 183 -11.36 18.96 -3.53
C GLU A 183 -10.55 19.68 -4.61
N THR A 184 -9.24 19.41 -4.69
CA THR A 184 -8.31 20.16 -5.55
C THR A 184 -8.33 19.70 -6.99
N MET A 185 -8.40 18.40 -7.26
CA MET A 185 -8.21 17.85 -8.60
C MET A 185 -9.23 18.35 -9.64
N PRO A 186 -10.54 18.42 -9.35
CA PRO A 186 -11.51 18.92 -10.33
C PRO A 186 -11.19 20.35 -10.77
N THR A 187 -10.87 21.25 -9.83
CA THR A 187 -10.50 22.63 -10.11
C THR A 187 -9.19 22.72 -10.90
N ALA A 188 -8.16 21.95 -10.50
CA ALA A 188 -6.88 21.93 -11.19
C ALA A 188 -7.00 21.51 -12.67
N LEU A 189 -7.77 20.47 -12.95
CA LEU A 189 -8.00 20.00 -14.32
C LEU A 189 -8.87 20.99 -15.13
N ALA A 190 -9.81 21.68 -14.48
CA ALA A 190 -10.60 22.74 -15.13
C ALA A 190 -9.76 23.95 -15.54
N LEU A 191 -8.63 24.22 -14.88
CA LEU A 191 -7.68 25.30 -15.22
C LEU A 191 -6.79 24.98 -16.44
N LEU A 192 -6.75 23.73 -16.90
CA LEU A 192 -5.96 23.36 -18.09
C LEU A 192 -6.51 24.02 -19.36
N PRO A 193 -5.67 24.22 -20.38
CA PRO A 193 -6.12 24.77 -21.70
C PRO A 193 -7.28 23.95 -22.28
N ALA A 194 -8.23 24.60 -22.91
CA ALA A 194 -9.42 23.96 -23.48
C ALA A 194 -9.08 22.84 -24.48
N THR A 195 -8.01 22.99 -25.23
CA THR A 195 -7.50 21.98 -26.18
C THR A 195 -7.01 20.72 -25.47
N MET A 196 -6.51 20.83 -24.25
CA MET A 196 -6.08 19.70 -23.42
C MET A 196 -7.29 19.06 -22.72
N ARG A 197 -8.17 19.88 -22.12
CA ARG A 197 -9.37 19.39 -21.41
C ARG A 197 -10.24 18.47 -22.26
N LYS A 198 -10.41 18.81 -23.55
CA LYS A 198 -11.20 18.01 -24.51
C LYS A 198 -10.64 16.61 -24.78
N LYS A 199 -9.37 16.37 -24.43
CA LYS A 199 -8.70 15.06 -24.58
C LYS A 199 -8.69 14.25 -23.30
N LEU A 200 -9.14 14.80 -22.16
CA LEU A 200 -9.06 14.14 -20.87
C LEU A 200 -10.23 13.16 -20.68
N ASN A 201 -9.89 11.94 -20.32
CA ASN A 201 -10.78 10.96 -19.70
C ASN A 201 -10.30 10.76 -18.25
N VAL A 202 -11.09 11.21 -17.30
CA VAL A 202 -10.74 11.19 -15.88
C VAL A 202 -11.54 10.11 -15.17
N VAL A 203 -10.86 9.25 -14.42
CA VAL A 203 -11.45 8.35 -13.44
C VAL A 203 -11.00 8.81 -12.07
N GLN A 204 -11.92 9.30 -11.24
CA GLN A 204 -11.57 9.83 -9.93
C GLN A 204 -12.35 9.18 -8.81
N GLN A 205 -11.61 8.63 -7.83
CA GLN A 205 -12.16 8.31 -6.54
C GLN A 205 -12.38 9.60 -5.75
N THR A 206 -13.62 9.87 -5.36
CA THR A 206 -14.00 11.04 -4.55
C THR A 206 -14.55 10.61 -3.21
N ARG A 207 -14.34 11.43 -2.19
CA ARG A 207 -15.10 11.25 -0.94
C ARG A 207 -16.58 11.60 -1.17
N PRO A 208 -17.52 10.96 -0.43
CA PRO A 208 -18.95 11.15 -0.65
C PRO A 208 -19.38 12.63 -0.65
N GLU A 209 -18.83 13.43 0.25
CA GLU A 209 -19.14 14.85 0.39
C GLU A 209 -18.72 15.72 -0.81
N TYR A 210 -17.72 15.25 -1.61
CA TYR A 210 -17.20 15.97 -2.78
C TYR A 210 -17.71 15.40 -4.12
N HIS A 211 -18.45 14.29 -4.11
CA HIS A 211 -18.85 13.58 -5.31
C HIS A 211 -19.66 14.45 -6.29
N LYS A 212 -20.69 15.14 -5.79
CA LYS A 212 -21.56 15.99 -6.61
C LYS A 212 -20.81 17.21 -7.16
N SER A 213 -20.01 17.89 -6.33
CA SER A 213 -19.24 19.06 -6.74
C SER A 213 -18.16 18.71 -7.77
N ALA A 214 -17.45 17.62 -7.60
CA ALA A 214 -16.45 17.16 -8.57
C ALA A 214 -17.08 16.90 -9.94
N LYS A 215 -18.20 16.16 -10.02
CA LYS A 215 -18.93 15.93 -11.26
C LYS A 215 -19.39 17.24 -11.91
N ALA A 216 -19.88 18.19 -11.14
CA ALA A 216 -20.34 19.50 -11.66
C ALA A 216 -19.16 20.30 -12.28
N VAL A 217 -18.01 20.34 -11.60
CA VAL A 217 -16.81 21.04 -12.09
C VAL A 217 -16.31 20.42 -13.40
N TYR A 218 -16.19 19.09 -13.47
CA TYR A 218 -15.76 18.40 -14.69
C TYR A 218 -16.71 18.65 -15.86
N LYS A 219 -18.02 18.55 -15.62
CA LYS A 219 -19.04 18.84 -16.64
C LYS A 219 -18.94 20.28 -17.14
N GLY A 220 -18.84 21.26 -16.23
CA GLY A 220 -18.69 22.68 -16.58
C GLY A 220 -17.40 22.99 -17.36
N ALA A 221 -16.35 22.23 -17.11
CA ALA A 221 -15.06 22.35 -17.81
C ALA A 221 -15.00 21.57 -19.14
N GLY A 222 -16.03 20.82 -19.51
CA GLY A 222 -16.07 20.00 -20.72
C GLY A 222 -15.11 18.80 -20.66
N ILE A 223 -14.88 18.25 -19.46
CA ILE A 223 -14.00 17.08 -19.22
C ILE A 223 -14.87 15.84 -19.06
N THR A 224 -14.55 14.76 -19.79
CA THR A 224 -15.18 13.44 -19.55
C THR A 224 -14.66 12.85 -18.25
N ALA A 225 -15.56 12.62 -17.28
CA ALA A 225 -15.15 12.13 -15.96
C ALA A 225 -16.11 11.09 -15.40
N LEU A 226 -15.54 9.98 -14.89
CA LEU A 226 -16.18 9.00 -14.02
C LEU A 226 -15.74 9.27 -12.58
N CYS A 227 -16.66 9.69 -11.73
CA CYS A 227 -16.40 9.93 -10.31
C CYS A 227 -17.18 8.89 -9.49
N GLU A 228 -16.50 8.15 -8.65
CA GLU A 228 -17.10 7.19 -7.73
C GLU A 228 -16.43 7.26 -6.35
N THR A 229 -17.12 6.78 -5.33
CA THR A 229 -16.55 6.73 -3.98
C THR A 229 -15.63 5.53 -3.77
N PHE A 230 -15.84 4.49 -4.57
CA PHE A 230 -15.07 3.25 -4.56
C PHE A 230 -15.12 2.61 -5.94
N PHE A 231 -14.02 1.99 -6.36
CA PHE A 231 -13.93 1.19 -7.58
C PHE A 231 -13.65 -0.26 -7.21
N SER A 232 -14.51 -1.18 -7.65
CA SER A 232 -14.31 -2.62 -7.49
C SER A 232 -13.33 -3.21 -8.52
N ASP A 233 -13.16 -2.51 -9.64
CA ASP A 233 -12.37 -2.87 -10.82
C ASP A 233 -11.17 -1.92 -11.03
N ILE A 234 -10.54 -1.53 -9.93
CA ILE A 234 -9.41 -0.56 -9.94
C ILE A 234 -8.26 -1.01 -10.85
N GLU A 235 -8.05 -2.32 -11.00
CA GLU A 235 -7.06 -2.92 -11.89
C GLU A 235 -7.27 -2.53 -13.36
N THR A 236 -8.51 -2.46 -13.82
CA THR A 236 -8.87 -2.05 -15.18
C THR A 236 -8.52 -0.58 -15.41
N HIS A 237 -8.85 0.25 -14.45
CA HIS A 237 -8.53 1.68 -14.50
C HIS A 237 -7.03 1.95 -14.42
N LEU A 238 -6.31 1.22 -13.57
CA LEU A 238 -4.85 1.27 -13.50
C LEU A 238 -4.22 0.84 -14.83
N ALA A 239 -4.69 -0.27 -15.42
CA ALA A 239 -4.16 -0.78 -16.69
C ALA A 239 -4.34 0.22 -17.83
N SER A 240 -5.46 0.93 -17.89
CA SER A 240 -5.78 1.90 -18.95
C SER A 240 -5.20 3.31 -18.72
N ALA A 241 -4.76 3.63 -17.50
CA ALA A 241 -4.24 4.96 -17.17
C ALA A 241 -2.95 5.30 -17.92
N HIS A 242 -2.86 6.55 -18.38
CA HIS A 242 -1.63 7.15 -18.89
C HIS A 242 -0.85 7.86 -17.77
N LEU A 243 -1.54 8.36 -16.75
CA LEU A 243 -0.97 8.98 -15.55
C LEU A 243 -1.83 8.60 -14.35
N VAL A 244 -1.18 8.26 -13.24
CA VAL A 244 -1.87 8.02 -11.97
C VAL A 244 -1.55 9.13 -10.98
N ILE A 245 -2.58 9.70 -10.35
CA ILE A 245 -2.43 10.72 -9.32
C ILE A 245 -3.01 10.17 -8.02
N GLY A 246 -2.25 10.22 -6.93
CA GLY A 246 -2.80 9.66 -5.69
C GLY A 246 -1.92 9.73 -4.48
N ARG A 247 -2.43 9.15 -3.40
CA ARG A 247 -1.66 8.97 -2.17
C ARG A 247 -0.50 8.00 -2.35
N ALA A 248 0.56 8.18 -1.56
CA ALA A 248 1.74 7.31 -1.57
C ALA A 248 1.66 6.18 -0.52
N GLY A 249 0.49 5.55 -0.38
CA GLY A 249 0.39 4.32 0.41
C GLY A 249 1.19 3.19 -0.21
N ALA A 250 1.78 2.31 0.61
CA ALA A 250 2.66 1.24 0.12
C ALA A 250 2.03 0.37 -0.97
N GLY A 251 0.75 -0.04 -0.79
CA GLY A 251 0.03 -0.81 -1.81
C GLY A 251 -0.11 -0.04 -3.12
N SER A 252 -0.57 1.22 -3.06
CA SER A 252 -0.76 2.05 -4.27
C SER A 252 0.55 2.26 -5.03
N VAL A 253 1.65 2.57 -4.32
CA VAL A 253 2.98 2.74 -4.95
C VAL A 253 3.45 1.45 -5.60
N SER A 254 3.26 0.31 -4.94
CA SER A 254 3.62 -1.00 -5.50
C SER A 254 2.76 -1.39 -6.71
N GLU A 255 1.44 -1.11 -6.68
CA GLU A 255 0.53 -1.33 -7.80
C GLU A 255 0.90 -0.45 -8.99
N ILE A 256 1.20 0.83 -8.77
CA ILE A 256 1.70 1.78 -9.79
C ILE A 256 3.00 1.25 -10.43
N ALA A 257 3.93 0.78 -9.61
CA ALA A 257 5.21 0.24 -10.07
C ALA A 257 5.01 -0.99 -10.97
N VAL A 258 4.25 -1.99 -10.51
CA VAL A 258 4.00 -3.22 -11.28
C VAL A 258 3.25 -2.94 -12.58
N MET A 259 2.27 -2.04 -12.55
CA MET A 259 1.54 -1.59 -13.74
C MET A 259 2.41 -0.76 -14.70
N GLY A 260 3.58 -0.28 -14.25
CA GLY A 260 4.47 0.57 -15.03
C GLY A 260 3.79 1.89 -15.41
N LYS A 261 3.29 2.63 -14.43
CA LYS A 261 2.56 3.89 -14.68
C LYS A 261 3.34 5.10 -14.18
N PRO A 262 3.48 6.15 -15.02
CA PRO A 262 3.92 7.46 -14.53
C PRO A 262 2.96 7.95 -13.45
N SER A 263 3.45 8.65 -12.45
CA SER A 263 2.58 9.10 -11.37
C SER A 263 2.92 10.47 -10.80
N LEU A 264 1.90 11.14 -10.24
CA LEU A 264 2.02 12.29 -9.35
C LEU A 264 1.56 11.85 -7.97
N LEU A 265 2.49 11.75 -7.04
CA LEU A 265 2.25 11.23 -5.70
C LEU A 265 2.10 12.37 -4.69
N VAL A 266 1.06 12.26 -3.87
CA VAL A 266 0.70 13.24 -2.83
C VAL A 266 0.78 12.55 -1.47
N PRO A 267 1.97 12.52 -0.84
CA PRO A 267 2.13 11.91 0.47
C PRO A 267 1.23 12.54 1.53
N LEU A 268 0.69 11.75 2.44
CA LEU A 268 -0.10 12.25 3.56
C LEU A 268 0.83 12.89 4.60
N ALA A 269 0.67 14.19 4.85
CA ALA A 269 1.56 14.97 5.73
C ALA A 269 1.63 14.46 7.17
N ILE A 270 0.54 13.86 7.68
CA ILE A 270 0.46 13.32 9.05
C ILE A 270 0.77 11.81 9.13
N ALA A 271 1.35 11.24 8.07
CA ALA A 271 1.68 9.83 8.07
C ALA A 271 2.73 9.51 9.16
N MET A 272 2.47 8.43 9.92
CA MET A 272 3.36 8.03 11.01
C MET A 272 4.78 7.78 10.49
N ASP A 273 5.78 8.36 11.15
CA ASP A 273 7.18 8.24 10.76
C ASP A 273 7.45 8.66 9.29
N ASP A 274 6.55 9.47 8.70
CA ASP A 274 6.60 9.98 7.31
C ASP A 274 6.77 8.87 6.24
N HIS A 275 6.18 7.71 6.50
CA HIS A 275 6.34 6.56 5.61
C HIS A 275 5.80 6.79 4.19
N GLN A 276 4.80 7.69 4.00
CA GLN A 276 4.28 7.94 2.65
C GLN A 276 5.27 8.71 1.78
N THR A 277 5.99 9.66 2.33
CA THR A 277 7.08 10.34 1.60
C THR A 277 8.18 9.34 1.22
N ALA A 278 8.58 8.47 2.15
CA ALA A 278 9.56 7.43 1.86
C ALA A 278 9.08 6.45 0.76
N ASN A 279 7.81 6.05 0.80
CA ASN A 279 7.21 5.22 -0.27
C ASN A 279 7.22 5.94 -1.63
N ALA A 280 6.87 7.25 -1.67
CA ALA A 280 6.89 8.03 -2.90
C ALA A 280 8.30 8.17 -3.48
N LEU A 281 9.30 8.36 -2.62
CA LEU A 281 10.70 8.46 -3.01
C LEU A 281 11.22 7.19 -3.69
N SER A 282 10.65 6.01 -3.41
CA SER A 282 11.04 4.77 -4.10
C SER A 282 10.80 4.81 -5.61
N LEU A 283 9.83 5.60 -6.08
CA LEU A 283 9.60 5.84 -7.50
C LEU A 283 10.26 7.13 -7.99
N ALA A 284 10.19 8.21 -7.21
CA ALA A 284 10.67 9.52 -7.63
C ALA A 284 12.19 9.56 -7.86
N ARG A 285 12.99 8.86 -7.04
CA ARG A 285 14.45 8.72 -7.20
C ARG A 285 14.85 8.05 -8.53
N HIS A 286 13.95 7.31 -9.13
CA HIS A 286 14.12 6.66 -10.43
C HIS A 286 13.45 7.42 -11.57
N ASN A 287 12.99 8.66 -11.33
CA ASN A 287 12.23 9.47 -12.30
C ASN A 287 10.92 8.80 -12.78
N ALA A 288 10.34 7.93 -11.97
CA ALA A 288 9.08 7.25 -12.26
C ALA A 288 7.85 8.03 -11.77
N ALA A 289 8.05 8.99 -10.87
CA ALA A 289 6.99 9.80 -10.29
C ALA A 289 7.48 11.21 -9.97
N ASP A 290 6.54 12.16 -10.00
CA ASP A 290 6.67 13.45 -9.32
C ASP A 290 6.06 13.34 -7.90
N ILE A 291 6.61 14.08 -6.94
CA ILE A 291 6.04 14.22 -5.61
C ILE A 291 5.55 15.66 -5.43
N LEU A 292 4.32 15.81 -4.99
CA LEU A 292 3.75 17.09 -4.62
C LEU A 292 3.20 17.01 -3.18
N PRO A 293 3.89 17.60 -2.21
CA PRO A 293 3.44 17.61 -0.81
C PRO A 293 2.07 18.28 -0.66
N GLU A 294 1.29 17.88 0.36
CA GLU A 294 -0.04 18.48 0.62
C GLU A 294 0.01 20.01 0.77
N SER A 295 1.08 20.56 1.34
CA SER A 295 1.29 22.01 1.51
C SER A 295 1.41 22.77 0.19
N GLU A 296 1.80 22.07 -0.89
CA GLU A 296 1.95 22.64 -2.23
C GLU A 296 0.84 22.18 -3.18
N PHE A 297 -0.09 21.34 -2.73
CA PHE A 297 -1.13 20.74 -3.58
C PHE A 297 -2.30 21.71 -3.81
N THR A 298 -2.00 22.84 -4.47
CA THR A 298 -3.00 23.82 -4.92
C THR A 298 -3.43 23.58 -6.37
N PRO A 299 -4.62 24.05 -6.78
CA PRO A 299 -5.10 23.90 -8.16
C PRO A 299 -4.09 24.40 -9.20
N GLU A 300 -3.45 25.55 -8.96
CA GLU A 300 -2.50 26.18 -9.87
C GLU A 300 -1.20 25.39 -9.99
N ARG A 301 -0.68 24.89 -8.85
CA ARG A 301 0.54 24.09 -8.84
C ARG A 301 0.32 22.74 -9.53
N VAL A 302 -0.80 22.09 -9.22
CA VAL A 302 -1.20 20.83 -9.88
C VAL A 302 -1.39 21.04 -11.39
N LYS A 303 -2.12 22.10 -11.78
CA LYS A 303 -2.30 22.49 -13.21
C LYS A 303 -0.95 22.63 -13.92
N THR A 304 -0.01 23.39 -13.34
CA THR A 304 1.31 23.63 -13.95
C THR A 304 2.10 22.32 -14.10
N THR A 305 2.09 21.47 -13.08
CA THR A 305 2.76 20.15 -13.13
C THR A 305 2.14 19.26 -14.20
N LEU A 306 0.80 19.17 -14.25
CA LEU A 306 0.11 18.31 -15.21
C LEU A 306 0.27 18.81 -16.64
N GLU A 307 0.20 20.12 -16.88
CA GLU A 307 0.41 20.69 -18.21
C GLU A 307 1.81 20.37 -18.76
N ALA A 308 2.85 20.46 -17.92
CA ALA A 308 4.20 20.08 -18.29
C ALA A 308 4.31 18.59 -18.61
N ARG A 309 3.79 17.72 -17.75
CA ARG A 309 3.96 16.26 -17.89
C ARG A 309 3.10 15.64 -18.98
N LEU A 310 1.87 16.11 -19.17
CA LEU A 310 0.97 15.57 -20.20
C LEU A 310 1.37 16.00 -21.62
N ASN A 311 2.13 17.09 -21.77
CA ASN A 311 2.72 17.51 -23.04
C ASN A 311 4.08 16.82 -23.33
N ASP A 312 4.69 16.16 -22.36
CA ASP A 312 5.97 15.48 -22.52
C ASP A 312 5.79 13.95 -22.70
N SER A 313 5.55 13.54 -23.93
CA SER A 313 5.42 12.12 -24.29
C SER A 313 6.68 11.29 -23.99
N ASN A 314 7.88 11.92 -23.99
CA ASN A 314 9.11 11.25 -23.66
C ASN A 314 9.19 10.97 -22.15
N TRP A 315 8.88 11.98 -21.33
CA TRP A 315 8.80 11.78 -19.88
C TRP A 315 7.80 10.69 -19.52
N LEU A 316 6.60 10.67 -20.11
CA LEU A 316 5.60 9.64 -19.84
C LEU A 316 6.12 8.23 -20.14
N LYS A 317 6.85 8.02 -21.24
CA LYS A 317 7.42 6.72 -21.61
C LYS A 317 8.57 6.30 -20.69
N THR A 318 9.47 7.24 -20.39
CA THR A 318 10.65 6.95 -19.54
C THR A 318 10.21 6.71 -18.11
N ALA A 319 9.28 7.50 -17.58
CA ALA A 319 8.72 7.30 -16.24
C ALA A 319 7.95 5.97 -16.10
N ALA A 320 7.22 5.57 -17.14
CA ALA A 320 6.54 4.27 -17.17
C ALA A 320 7.54 3.10 -17.14
N THR A 321 8.62 3.20 -17.91
CA THR A 321 9.69 2.20 -17.93
C THR A 321 10.40 2.13 -16.57
N ALA A 322 10.71 3.29 -16.00
CA ALA A 322 11.33 3.40 -14.68
C ALA A 322 10.43 2.83 -13.58
N ALA A 323 9.12 3.14 -13.58
CA ALA A 323 8.15 2.58 -12.65
C ALA A 323 8.13 1.05 -12.72
N ARG A 324 8.06 0.50 -13.94
CA ARG A 324 8.07 -0.95 -14.16
C ARG A 324 9.33 -1.63 -13.64
N GLY A 325 10.49 -0.97 -13.75
CA GLY A 325 11.77 -1.46 -13.21
C GLY A 325 11.77 -1.60 -11.68
N GLN A 326 10.90 -0.85 -10.99
CA GLN A 326 10.71 -0.96 -9.54
C GLN A 326 9.60 -1.97 -9.15
N GLY A 327 8.82 -2.45 -10.11
CA GLY A 327 7.74 -3.41 -9.86
C GLY A 327 8.24 -4.80 -9.48
N ARG A 328 7.56 -5.45 -8.54
CA ARG A 328 7.84 -6.82 -8.08
C ARG A 328 6.58 -7.68 -8.26
N PRO A 329 6.28 -8.16 -9.47
CA PRO A 329 5.06 -8.92 -9.73
C PRO A 329 5.00 -10.26 -9.01
N ASN A 330 6.16 -10.86 -8.72
CA ASN A 330 6.28 -12.16 -8.05
C ASN A 330 6.34 -12.08 -6.52
N ALA A 331 6.10 -10.90 -5.93
CA ALA A 331 6.29 -10.65 -4.49
C ALA A 331 5.61 -11.67 -3.57
N ALA A 332 4.46 -12.24 -3.95
CA ALA A 332 3.78 -13.26 -3.14
C ALA A 332 4.54 -14.59 -3.17
N ALA A 333 5.05 -15.00 -4.32
CA ALA A 333 5.85 -16.21 -4.49
C ALA A 333 7.22 -16.06 -3.79
N ASP A 334 7.90 -14.94 -4.01
CA ASP A 334 9.22 -14.66 -3.40
C ASP A 334 9.12 -14.65 -1.86
N LEU A 335 8.04 -14.07 -1.31
CA LEU A 335 7.79 -14.09 0.12
C LEU A 335 7.46 -15.51 0.63
N ALA A 336 6.69 -16.30 -0.13
CA ALA A 336 6.37 -17.68 0.25
C ALA A 336 7.63 -18.55 0.26
N GLU A 337 8.51 -18.43 -0.74
CA GLU A 337 9.81 -19.13 -0.76
C GLU A 337 10.67 -18.76 0.44
N LEU A 338 10.70 -17.47 0.81
CA LEU A 338 11.42 -17.00 1.99
C LEU A 338 10.86 -17.61 3.28
N VAL A 339 9.52 -17.72 3.41
CA VAL A 339 8.85 -18.37 4.54
C VAL A 339 9.23 -19.83 4.63
N ILE A 340 9.20 -20.57 3.51
CA ILE A 340 9.58 -21.99 3.45
C ILE A 340 11.06 -22.18 3.82
N SER A 341 11.94 -21.30 3.36
CA SER A 341 13.37 -21.35 3.72
C SER A 341 13.63 -21.10 5.21
N ALA A 342 12.70 -20.46 5.88
CA ALA A 342 12.82 -20.19 7.31
C ALA A 342 12.54 -21.41 8.19
N VAL A 343 11.86 -22.43 7.68
CA VAL A 343 11.54 -23.67 8.40
C VAL A 343 12.71 -24.66 8.29
N LYS A 344 13.46 -24.61 7.23
CA LYS A 344 14.70 -25.40 7.02
C LYS A 344 15.85 -24.81 7.83
#